data_821e363a24103dea2b035802b22d8e48
#
_entry.id   821e363a24103dea2b035802b22d8e48
#
_cell.length_a   1.000
_cell.length_b   1.000
_cell.length_c   1.000
_cell.angle_alpha   90.00
_cell.angle_beta   90.00
_cell.angle_gamma   90.00
#
_symmetry.space_group_name_H-M   'P 1'
#
loop_
_entity.id
_entity.type
_entity.pdbx_description
1 polymer ?
#
loop_
_entity_poly.entity_id
_entity_poly.type
_entity_poly.pdbx_seq_one_letter_code
_entity_poly.pdbx_strand_id
1 'polypeptide(L)'
;MTKNMTEGHPLKLIMMFALPLLLGNIFQQTYNIVDTAIVGQTLGANALAAVGSTTSVQFLVLGFCIGICCGFGIPIAQSFGGNNLSKMRDFIYHSIVLTIIIGTLLTVGCCLLCMTIIHILQIPAEIASRSYIYLLIIFIGLPCTLLYNLCSSILRAVGDSRTPFLFLAFSACLNIVLDLFCIIILKLDVAGAALATIVSQGISGILCLILIKKRFTVLHLEKENKVIKSSIVKSLLGMGLPMGLQYSITAIGSMVMQGANNSLGATYMSAFAAAAKIKQLAICPF
;
A
#
# COMPACT_ATOMS: atom_id res chain seq x y z
N MET A 1 -1.52 -19.21 -11.93
CA MET A 1 -2.59 -20.18 -12.19
C MET A 1 -3.69 -19.91 -11.18
N THR A 2 -4.93 -19.67 -11.64
CA THR A 2 -6.09 -19.56 -10.76
C THR A 2 -6.25 -20.85 -9.96
N LYS A 3 -6.43 -20.75 -8.67
CA LYS A 3 -6.60 -21.91 -7.81
C LYS A 3 -8.01 -21.91 -7.23
N ASN A 4 -8.78 -22.95 -7.55
CA ASN A 4 -10.10 -23.11 -6.92
C ASN A 4 -9.86 -23.44 -5.43
N MET A 5 -10.31 -22.56 -4.54
CA MET A 5 -10.18 -22.72 -3.09
C MET A 5 -11.46 -23.28 -2.44
N THR A 6 -12.48 -23.61 -3.25
CA THR A 6 -13.74 -24.16 -2.77
C THR A 6 -13.72 -25.71 -2.70
N GLU A 7 -12.68 -26.35 -3.25
CA GLU A 7 -12.54 -27.79 -3.29
C GLU A 7 -11.25 -28.24 -2.60
N GLY A 8 -11.32 -29.22 -1.70
CA GLY A 8 -10.19 -29.80 -1.01
C GLY A 8 -10.23 -29.59 0.52
N HIS A 9 -9.11 -29.86 1.18
CA HIS A 9 -9.00 -29.76 2.65
C HIS A 9 -8.85 -28.28 3.05
N PRO A 10 -9.82 -27.65 3.74
CA PRO A 10 -9.84 -26.20 3.99
C PRO A 10 -8.57 -25.68 4.67
N LEU A 11 -8.10 -26.35 5.72
CA LEU A 11 -6.93 -25.94 6.48
C LEU A 11 -5.67 -25.90 5.60
N LYS A 12 -5.47 -26.92 4.75
CA LYS A 12 -4.31 -26.99 3.84
C LYS A 12 -4.35 -25.85 2.81
N LEU A 13 -5.54 -25.56 2.27
CA LEU A 13 -5.74 -24.49 1.29
C LEU A 13 -5.45 -23.12 1.92
N ILE A 14 -5.99 -22.87 3.13
CA ILE A 14 -5.77 -21.62 3.88
C ILE A 14 -4.28 -21.45 4.18
N MET A 15 -3.59 -22.48 4.71
CA MET A 15 -2.16 -22.39 5.02
C MET A 15 -1.30 -22.14 3.78
N MET A 16 -1.60 -22.82 2.67
CA MET A 16 -0.86 -22.61 1.41
C MET A 16 -1.08 -21.21 0.81
N PHE A 17 -2.22 -20.60 1.07
CA PHE A 17 -2.55 -19.24 0.63
C PHE A 17 -1.96 -18.19 1.59
N ALA A 18 -2.04 -18.43 2.89
CA ALA A 18 -1.57 -17.50 3.92
C ALA A 18 -0.04 -17.40 3.98
N LEU A 19 0.70 -18.49 3.74
CA LEU A 19 2.16 -18.51 3.83
C LEU A 19 2.85 -17.48 2.92
N PRO A 20 2.53 -17.35 1.61
CA PRO A 20 3.10 -16.29 0.78
C PRO A 20 2.73 -14.88 1.23
N LEU A 21 1.52 -14.68 1.79
CA LEU A 21 1.11 -13.38 2.32
C LEU A 21 1.92 -13.01 3.56
N LEU A 22 2.10 -13.95 4.48
CA LEU A 22 2.92 -13.77 5.68
C LEU A 22 4.36 -13.44 5.31
N LEU A 23 4.97 -14.20 4.39
CA LEU A 23 6.31 -13.91 3.88
C LEU A 23 6.36 -12.53 3.22
N GLY A 24 5.31 -12.12 2.49
CA GLY A 24 5.19 -10.80 1.90
C GLY A 24 5.19 -9.69 2.95
N ASN A 25 4.42 -9.85 4.02
CA ASN A 25 4.38 -8.89 5.12
C ASN A 25 5.74 -8.76 5.83
N ILE A 26 6.40 -9.89 6.13
CA ILE A 26 7.74 -9.89 6.74
C ILE A 26 8.73 -9.19 5.81
N PHE A 27 8.69 -9.50 4.52
CA PHE A 27 9.58 -8.91 3.52
C PHE A 27 9.36 -7.39 3.40
N GLN A 28 8.10 -6.96 3.45
CA GLN A 28 7.76 -5.53 3.43
C GLN A 28 8.28 -4.80 4.67
N GLN A 29 8.20 -5.41 5.85
CA GLN A 29 8.76 -4.81 7.07
C GLN A 29 10.28 -4.72 7.03
N THR A 30 10.94 -5.77 6.54
CA THR A 30 12.40 -5.77 6.35
C THR A 30 12.81 -4.67 5.37
N TYR A 31 12.13 -4.55 4.25
CA TYR A 31 12.35 -3.50 3.27
C TYR A 31 12.20 -2.10 3.86
N ASN A 32 11.14 -1.83 4.65
CA ASN A 32 10.94 -0.53 5.30
C ASN A 32 12.09 -0.17 6.27
N ILE A 33 12.67 -1.18 6.93
CA ILE A 33 13.84 -0.99 7.81
C ILE A 33 15.07 -0.63 6.98
N VAL A 34 15.30 -1.34 5.88
CA VAL A 34 16.45 -1.11 4.99
C VAL A 34 16.38 0.28 4.36
N ASP A 35 15.22 0.68 3.82
CA ASP A 35 14.99 2.02 3.26
C ASP A 35 15.29 3.12 4.30
N THR A 36 14.75 2.99 5.52
CA THR A 36 15.02 3.91 6.63
C THR A 36 16.50 3.95 6.99
N ALA A 37 17.21 2.82 6.97
CA ALA A 37 18.64 2.74 7.25
C ALA A 37 19.47 3.41 6.14
N ILE A 38 19.11 3.22 4.87
CA ILE A 38 19.76 3.88 3.72
C ILE A 38 19.65 5.40 3.88
N VAL A 39 18.43 5.92 4.09
CA VAL A 39 18.21 7.37 4.28
C VAL A 39 19.02 7.90 5.47
N GLY A 40 18.98 7.21 6.62
CA GLY A 40 19.67 7.64 7.83
C GLY A 40 21.20 7.64 7.70
N GLN A 41 21.78 6.63 7.07
CA GLN A 41 23.23 6.51 6.92
C GLN A 41 23.80 7.41 5.82
N THR A 42 23.04 7.62 4.72
CA THR A 42 23.53 8.39 3.58
C THR A 42 23.26 9.88 3.68
N LEU A 43 22.08 10.27 4.20
CA LEU A 43 21.63 11.67 4.24
C LEU A 43 21.67 12.29 5.65
N GLY A 44 21.89 11.47 6.69
CA GLY A 44 22.04 11.90 8.06
C GLY A 44 20.72 12.12 8.81
N ALA A 45 20.86 12.57 10.07
CA ALA A 45 19.75 12.63 11.03
C ALA A 45 18.60 13.56 10.60
N ASN A 46 18.90 14.70 9.98
CA ASN A 46 17.88 15.68 9.56
C ASN A 46 16.99 15.13 8.43
N ALA A 47 17.56 14.38 7.49
CA ALA A 47 16.80 13.72 6.43
C ALA A 47 15.94 12.59 7.00
N LEU A 48 16.48 11.80 7.92
CA LEU A 48 15.73 10.75 8.62
C LEU A 48 14.58 11.34 9.43
N ALA A 49 14.79 12.47 10.13
CA ALA A 49 13.74 13.18 10.86
C ALA A 49 12.66 13.72 9.90
N ALA A 50 13.06 14.24 8.73
CA ALA A 50 12.12 14.72 7.71
C ALA A 50 11.21 13.61 7.18
N VAL A 51 11.76 12.46 6.83
CA VAL A 51 10.99 11.28 6.38
C VAL A 51 10.14 10.73 7.54
N GLY A 52 10.73 10.58 8.73
CA GLY A 52 10.06 10.05 9.91
C GLY A 52 8.85 10.89 10.35
N SER A 53 8.94 12.23 10.28
CA SER A 53 7.85 13.13 10.64
C SER A 53 6.60 12.99 9.76
N THR A 54 6.77 12.52 8.53
CA THR A 54 5.66 12.31 7.57
C THR A 54 5.04 10.92 7.61
N THR A 55 5.67 9.97 8.32
CA THR A 55 5.29 8.55 8.32
C THR A 55 3.84 8.33 8.75
N SER A 56 3.37 9.09 9.73
CA SER A 56 1.99 8.95 10.24
C SER A 56 0.94 9.31 9.20
N VAL A 57 1.17 10.39 8.45
CA VAL A 57 0.25 10.81 7.36
C VAL A 57 0.34 9.86 6.18
N GLN A 58 1.55 9.40 5.85
CA GLN A 58 1.70 8.35 4.84
C GLN A 58 0.92 7.10 5.21
N PHE A 59 1.03 6.63 6.45
CA PHE A 59 0.30 5.46 6.92
C PHE A 59 -1.22 5.66 6.86
N LEU A 60 -1.70 6.87 7.15
CA LEU A 60 -3.10 7.23 7.01
C LEU A 60 -3.58 7.12 5.56
N VAL A 61 -2.89 7.78 4.63
CA VAL A 61 -3.31 7.89 3.22
C VAL A 61 -3.07 6.58 2.47
N LEU A 62 -1.86 6.00 2.59
CA LEU A 62 -1.52 4.72 1.94
C LEU A 62 -2.33 3.56 2.53
N GLY A 63 -2.56 3.56 3.85
CA GLY A 63 -3.42 2.58 4.52
C GLY A 63 -4.85 2.62 3.98
N PHE A 64 -5.41 3.81 3.79
CA PHE A 64 -6.71 3.98 3.15
C PHE A 64 -6.74 3.40 1.73
N CYS A 65 -5.72 3.70 0.93
CA CYS A 65 -5.58 3.17 -0.43
C CYS A 65 -5.50 1.63 -0.45
N ILE A 66 -4.69 1.04 0.43
CA ILE A 66 -4.55 -0.41 0.58
C ILE A 66 -5.89 -1.02 1.02
N GLY A 67 -6.53 -0.43 2.02
CA GLY A 67 -7.82 -0.89 2.54
C GLY A 67 -8.92 -0.91 1.48
N ILE A 68 -9.04 0.17 0.69
CA ILE A 68 -10.01 0.23 -0.42
C ILE A 68 -9.75 -0.88 -1.43
N CYS A 69 -8.51 -1.08 -1.87
CA CYS A 69 -8.16 -2.13 -2.83
C CYS A 69 -8.44 -3.53 -2.26
N CYS A 70 -8.17 -3.76 -0.98
CA CYS A 70 -8.50 -5.02 -0.30
C CYS A 70 -10.01 -5.23 -0.24
N GLY A 71 -10.78 -4.20 0.10
CA GLY A 71 -12.24 -4.25 0.14
C GLY A 71 -12.87 -4.54 -1.22
N PHE A 72 -12.32 -3.98 -2.30
CA PHE A 72 -12.75 -4.30 -3.68
C PHE A 72 -12.47 -5.75 -4.06
N GLY A 73 -11.43 -6.37 -3.49
CA GLY A 73 -11.13 -7.78 -3.69
C GLY A 73 -12.18 -8.74 -3.15
N ILE A 74 -12.96 -8.34 -2.12
CA ILE A 74 -13.94 -9.23 -1.46
C ILE A 74 -15.05 -9.68 -2.42
N PRO A 75 -15.83 -8.78 -3.08
CA PRO A 75 -16.88 -9.20 -3.99
C PRO A 75 -16.35 -9.89 -5.26
N ILE A 76 -15.11 -9.59 -5.66
CA ILE A 76 -14.42 -10.30 -6.75
C ILE A 76 -14.18 -11.76 -6.33
N ALA A 77 -13.63 -11.99 -5.14
CA ALA A 77 -13.37 -13.32 -4.60
C ALA A 77 -14.67 -14.12 -4.39
N GLN A 78 -15.71 -13.49 -3.86
CA GLN A 78 -17.03 -14.13 -3.68
C GLN A 78 -17.63 -14.55 -5.02
N SER A 79 -17.55 -13.69 -6.05
CA SER A 79 -18.07 -14.01 -7.38
C SER A 79 -17.26 -15.10 -8.07
N PHE A 80 -15.93 -15.12 -7.87
CA PHE A 80 -15.05 -16.18 -8.36
C PHE A 80 -15.35 -17.52 -7.69
N GLY A 81 -15.43 -17.56 -6.35
CA GLY A 81 -15.78 -18.76 -5.59
C GLY A 81 -17.18 -19.30 -5.89
N GLY A 82 -18.14 -18.42 -6.19
CA GLY A 82 -19.49 -18.76 -6.65
C GLY A 82 -19.58 -19.12 -8.15
N ASN A 83 -18.46 -19.26 -8.85
CA ASN A 83 -18.33 -19.57 -10.28
C ASN A 83 -19.13 -18.62 -11.21
N ASN A 84 -19.38 -17.40 -10.76
CA ASN A 84 -20.05 -16.35 -11.55
C ASN A 84 -19.02 -15.40 -12.19
N LEU A 85 -18.41 -15.86 -13.28
CA LEU A 85 -17.31 -15.14 -13.95
C LEU A 85 -17.77 -13.81 -14.57
N SER A 86 -18.99 -13.73 -15.07
CA SER A 86 -19.54 -12.48 -15.63
C SER A 86 -19.62 -11.40 -14.54
N LYS A 87 -20.21 -11.73 -13.41
CA LYS A 87 -20.32 -10.80 -12.26
C LYS A 87 -18.95 -10.44 -11.69
N MET A 88 -18.02 -11.39 -11.64
CA MET A 88 -16.63 -11.14 -11.24
C MET A 88 -15.97 -10.09 -12.15
N ARG A 89 -16.11 -10.22 -13.48
CA ARG A 89 -15.56 -9.26 -14.45
C ARG A 89 -16.21 -7.88 -14.31
N ASP A 90 -17.52 -7.83 -14.05
CA ASP A 90 -18.22 -6.58 -13.74
C ASP A 90 -17.59 -5.90 -12.52
N PHE A 91 -17.34 -6.63 -11.43
CA PHE A 91 -16.67 -6.09 -10.24
C PHE A 91 -15.25 -5.62 -10.55
N ILE A 92 -14.47 -6.36 -11.34
CA ILE A 92 -13.11 -5.95 -11.73
C ILE A 92 -13.15 -4.64 -12.52
N TYR A 93 -14.03 -4.50 -13.52
CA TYR A 93 -14.14 -3.27 -14.30
C TYR A 93 -14.48 -2.06 -13.43
N HIS A 94 -15.49 -2.19 -12.57
CA HIS A 94 -15.91 -1.10 -11.69
C HIS A 94 -14.86 -0.79 -10.63
N SER A 95 -14.14 -1.78 -10.13
CA SER A 95 -13.02 -1.54 -9.20
C SER A 95 -11.89 -0.74 -9.84
N ILE A 96 -11.58 -0.99 -11.12
CA ILE A 96 -10.60 -0.19 -11.88
C ILE A 96 -11.08 1.26 -12.00
N VAL A 97 -12.32 1.46 -12.44
CA VAL A 97 -12.91 2.82 -12.60
C VAL A 97 -12.92 3.57 -11.28
N LEU A 98 -13.41 2.93 -10.20
CA LEU A 98 -13.45 3.55 -8.87
C LEU A 98 -12.05 3.86 -8.33
N THR A 99 -11.09 2.97 -8.54
CA THR A 99 -9.70 3.20 -8.11
C THR A 99 -9.09 4.38 -8.85
N ILE A 100 -9.36 4.57 -10.14
CA ILE A 100 -8.91 5.75 -10.89
C ILE A 100 -9.55 7.02 -10.33
N ILE A 101 -10.85 7.04 -10.09
CA ILE A 101 -11.57 8.20 -9.57
C ILE A 101 -11.06 8.55 -8.16
N ILE A 102 -11.06 7.59 -7.24
CA ILE A 102 -10.61 7.79 -5.86
C ILE A 102 -9.13 8.16 -5.82
N GLY A 103 -8.30 7.49 -6.61
CA GLY A 103 -6.88 7.79 -6.72
C GLY A 103 -6.61 9.20 -7.20
N THR A 104 -7.33 9.66 -8.22
CA THR A 104 -7.21 11.05 -8.71
C THR A 104 -7.64 12.05 -7.65
N LEU A 105 -8.79 11.82 -6.99
CA LEU A 105 -9.28 12.70 -5.93
C LEU A 105 -8.31 12.77 -4.76
N LEU A 106 -7.78 11.63 -4.31
CA LEU A 106 -6.81 11.58 -3.23
C LEU A 106 -5.50 12.25 -3.62
N THR A 107 -4.97 11.98 -4.81
CA THR A 107 -3.73 12.59 -5.30
C THR A 107 -3.86 14.11 -5.34
N VAL A 108 -4.90 14.62 -6.00
CA VAL A 108 -5.12 16.06 -6.10
C VAL A 108 -5.35 16.68 -4.71
N GLY A 109 -6.23 16.08 -3.90
CA GLY A 109 -6.53 16.58 -2.56
C GLY A 109 -5.31 16.61 -1.64
N CYS A 110 -4.54 15.51 -1.60
CA CYS A 110 -3.33 15.41 -0.79
C CYS A 110 -2.24 16.37 -1.28
N CYS A 111 -2.05 16.53 -2.59
CA CYS A 111 -1.07 17.48 -3.13
C CYS A 111 -1.45 18.93 -2.79
N LEU A 112 -2.71 19.31 -2.92
CA LEU A 112 -3.19 20.66 -2.56
C LEU A 112 -3.06 20.94 -1.06
N LEU A 113 -3.32 19.94 -0.22
CA LEU A 113 -3.26 20.05 1.24
C LEU A 113 -1.87 19.80 1.81
N CYS A 114 -0.88 19.44 1.00
CA CYS A 114 0.44 19.00 1.46
C CYS A 114 1.10 20.03 2.39
N MET A 115 1.07 21.33 2.02
CA MET A 115 1.63 22.38 2.86
C MET A 115 0.86 22.56 4.16
N THR A 116 -0.47 22.48 4.11
CA THR A 116 -1.33 22.54 5.30
C THR A 116 -1.04 21.38 6.25
N ILE A 117 -0.81 20.18 5.71
CA ILE A 117 -0.44 18.98 6.48
C ILE A 117 0.88 19.22 7.22
N ILE A 118 1.91 19.77 6.56
CA ILE A 118 3.20 20.10 7.17
C ILE A 118 3.01 21.08 8.35
N HIS A 119 2.15 22.09 8.20
CA HIS A 119 1.85 23.02 9.28
C HIS A 119 1.08 22.37 10.45
N ILE A 120 0.10 21.52 10.16
CA ILE A 120 -0.66 20.79 11.19
C ILE A 120 0.25 19.85 12.00
N LEU A 121 1.21 19.22 11.34
CA LEU A 121 2.19 18.35 11.99
C LEU A 121 3.25 19.11 12.80
N GLN A 122 3.25 20.45 12.74
CA GLN A 122 4.21 21.33 13.44
C GLN A 122 5.66 20.92 13.16
N ILE A 123 5.96 20.55 11.90
CA ILE A 123 7.31 20.13 11.52
C ILE A 123 8.26 21.30 11.64
N PRO A 124 9.44 21.16 12.32
CA PRO A 124 10.41 22.22 12.47
C PRO A 124 10.85 22.81 11.12
N ALA A 125 11.04 24.13 11.06
CA ALA A 125 11.36 24.85 9.82
C ALA A 125 12.63 24.32 9.12
N GLU A 126 13.59 23.81 9.88
CA GLU A 126 14.85 23.25 9.38
C GLU A 126 14.66 22.04 8.46
N ILE A 127 13.64 21.21 8.73
CA ILE A 127 13.35 19.98 7.98
C ILE A 127 12.05 20.08 7.15
N ALA A 128 11.27 21.15 7.32
CA ALA A 128 9.95 21.31 6.70
C ALA A 128 10.02 21.22 5.16
N SER A 129 11.02 21.84 4.52
CA SER A 129 11.19 21.80 3.07
C SER A 129 11.45 20.36 2.56
N ARG A 130 12.29 19.60 3.25
CA ARG A 130 12.57 18.19 2.92
C ARG A 130 11.33 17.32 3.11
N SER A 131 10.62 17.50 4.21
CA SER A 131 9.37 16.78 4.51
C SER A 131 8.30 17.05 3.46
N TYR A 132 8.18 18.33 3.02
CA TYR A 132 7.25 18.73 1.97
C TYR A 132 7.55 18.04 0.64
N ILE A 133 8.81 18.12 0.18
CA ILE A 133 9.22 17.53 -1.09
C ILE A 133 9.00 16.01 -1.07
N TYR A 134 9.41 15.34 0.01
CA TYR A 134 9.23 13.91 0.17
C TYR A 134 7.75 13.51 0.12
N LEU A 135 6.91 14.19 0.92
CA LEU A 135 5.48 13.89 1.02
C LEU A 135 4.74 14.19 -0.28
N LEU A 136 5.09 15.31 -0.95
CA LEU A 136 4.50 15.69 -2.23
C LEU A 136 4.77 14.63 -3.31
N ILE A 137 6.01 14.14 -3.39
CA ILE A 137 6.38 13.09 -4.35
C ILE A 137 5.60 11.80 -4.04
N ILE A 138 5.50 11.37 -2.78
CA ILE A 138 4.70 10.22 -2.38
C ILE A 138 3.22 10.39 -2.79
N PHE A 139 2.65 11.57 -2.62
CA PHE A 139 1.26 11.82 -3.00
C PHE A 139 1.05 11.81 -4.52
N ILE A 140 1.98 12.36 -5.30
CA ILE A 140 1.96 12.23 -6.77
C ILE A 140 2.04 10.76 -7.19
N GLY A 141 2.73 9.93 -6.42
CA GLY A 141 2.88 8.50 -6.64
C GLY A 141 1.70 7.61 -6.23
N LEU A 142 0.65 8.16 -5.58
CA LEU A 142 -0.52 7.38 -5.16
C LEU A 142 -1.14 6.52 -6.28
N PRO A 143 -1.25 6.98 -7.54
CA PRO A 143 -1.74 6.14 -8.63
C PRO A 143 -0.91 4.89 -8.86
N CYS A 144 0.42 4.96 -8.71
CA CYS A 144 1.32 3.80 -8.85
C CYS A 144 1.07 2.79 -7.72
N THR A 145 0.95 3.28 -6.50
CA THR A 145 0.62 2.46 -5.32
C THR A 145 -0.74 1.79 -5.46
N LEU A 146 -1.76 2.53 -5.89
CA LEU A 146 -3.10 1.99 -6.11
C LEU A 146 -3.12 0.95 -7.23
N LEU A 147 -2.39 1.17 -8.33
CA LEU A 147 -2.28 0.21 -9.42
C LEU A 147 -1.73 -1.14 -8.93
N TYR A 148 -0.62 -1.11 -8.19
CA TYR A 148 -0.03 -2.33 -7.63
C TYR A 148 -1.00 -3.03 -6.66
N ASN A 149 -1.59 -2.27 -5.71
CA ASN A 149 -2.47 -2.83 -4.70
C ASN A 149 -3.77 -3.40 -5.29
N LEU A 150 -4.35 -2.76 -6.30
CA LEU A 150 -5.53 -3.27 -7.00
C LEU A 150 -5.20 -4.57 -7.75
N CYS A 151 -4.13 -4.59 -8.55
CA CYS A 151 -3.69 -5.79 -9.27
C CYS A 151 -3.41 -6.95 -8.29
N SER A 152 -2.73 -6.66 -7.19
CA SER A 152 -2.44 -7.61 -6.12
C SER A 152 -3.73 -8.15 -5.47
N SER A 153 -4.71 -7.28 -5.21
CA SER A 153 -6.01 -7.66 -4.64
C SER A 153 -6.82 -8.55 -5.60
N ILE A 154 -6.84 -8.21 -6.90
CA ILE A 154 -7.51 -9.03 -7.94
C ILE A 154 -6.88 -10.43 -8.03
N LEU A 155 -5.54 -10.53 -8.01
CA LEU A 155 -4.86 -11.84 -8.05
C LEU A 155 -5.16 -12.68 -6.81
N ARG A 156 -5.15 -12.05 -5.63
CA ARG A 156 -5.54 -12.72 -4.38
C ARG A 156 -6.98 -13.21 -4.43
N ALA A 157 -7.89 -12.43 -5.01
CA ALA A 157 -9.30 -12.79 -5.16
C ALA A 157 -9.52 -14.06 -5.98
N VAL A 158 -8.62 -14.37 -6.94
CA VAL A 158 -8.69 -15.61 -7.74
C VAL A 158 -7.78 -16.73 -7.22
N GLY A 159 -7.35 -16.63 -5.95
CA GLY A 159 -6.60 -17.65 -5.24
C GLY A 159 -5.08 -17.66 -5.51
N ASP A 160 -4.55 -16.62 -6.17
CA ASP A 160 -3.11 -16.49 -6.40
C ASP A 160 -2.47 -15.51 -5.41
N SER A 161 -1.87 -16.02 -4.34
CA SER A 161 -1.11 -15.24 -3.37
C SER A 161 0.40 -15.20 -3.69
N ARG A 162 0.89 -16.09 -4.56
CA ARG A 162 2.32 -16.18 -4.88
C ARG A 162 2.77 -15.06 -5.80
N THR A 163 1.99 -14.78 -6.83
CA THR A 163 2.33 -13.74 -7.81
C THR A 163 2.44 -12.35 -7.16
N PRO A 164 1.48 -11.87 -6.33
CA PRO A 164 1.64 -10.63 -5.59
C PRO A 164 2.88 -10.59 -4.71
N PHE A 165 3.20 -11.69 -4.02
CA PHE A 165 4.42 -11.79 -3.21
C PHE A 165 5.69 -11.61 -4.05
N LEU A 166 5.80 -12.28 -5.21
CA LEU A 166 6.97 -12.17 -6.09
C LEU A 166 7.15 -10.73 -6.61
N PHE A 167 6.05 -10.05 -6.97
CA PHE A 167 6.14 -8.65 -7.38
C PHE A 167 6.46 -7.70 -6.23
N LEU A 168 6.01 -8.00 -5.02
CA LEU A 168 6.41 -7.26 -3.83
C LEU A 168 7.92 -7.38 -3.57
N ALA A 169 8.44 -8.62 -3.61
CA ALA A 169 9.87 -8.88 -3.44
C ALA A 169 10.70 -8.19 -4.54
N PHE A 170 10.26 -8.27 -5.79
CA PHE A 170 10.89 -7.57 -6.90
C PHE A 170 10.87 -6.05 -6.68
N SER A 171 9.72 -5.48 -6.29
CA SER A 171 9.60 -4.05 -6.00
C SER A 171 10.56 -3.60 -4.90
N ALA A 172 10.67 -4.37 -3.83
CA ALA A 172 11.56 -4.05 -2.72
C ALA A 172 13.04 -4.11 -3.12
N CYS A 173 13.46 -5.13 -3.87
CA CYS A 173 14.83 -5.18 -4.38
C CYS A 173 15.13 -4.02 -5.35
N LEU A 174 14.19 -3.72 -6.24
CA LEU A 174 14.32 -2.60 -7.18
C LEU A 174 14.37 -1.26 -6.45
N ASN A 175 13.55 -1.09 -5.40
CA ASN A 175 13.57 0.13 -4.60
C ASN A 175 14.93 0.34 -3.92
N ILE A 176 15.51 -0.68 -3.27
CA ILE A 176 16.85 -0.57 -2.65
C ILE A 176 17.91 -0.11 -3.67
N VAL A 177 17.88 -0.69 -4.88
CA VAL A 177 18.81 -0.31 -5.95
C VAL A 177 18.58 1.13 -6.38
N LEU A 178 17.32 1.54 -6.55
CA LEU A 178 16.95 2.89 -6.93
C LEU A 178 17.25 3.91 -5.82
N ASP A 179 17.08 3.56 -4.55
CA ASP A 179 17.46 4.42 -3.42
C ASP A 179 18.95 4.75 -3.47
N LEU A 180 19.79 3.72 -3.57
CA LEU A 180 21.24 3.92 -3.68
C LEU A 180 21.60 4.74 -4.91
N PHE A 181 20.96 4.48 -6.05
CA PHE A 181 21.20 5.22 -7.29
C PHE A 181 20.75 6.69 -7.17
N CYS A 182 19.52 6.96 -6.73
CA CYS A 182 18.97 8.30 -6.64
C CYS A 182 19.64 9.14 -5.53
N ILE A 183 19.99 8.53 -4.40
CA ILE A 183 20.55 9.25 -3.27
C ILE A 183 22.06 9.45 -3.46
N ILE A 184 22.81 8.40 -3.83
CA ILE A 184 24.29 8.46 -3.87
C ILE A 184 24.78 9.02 -5.19
N ILE A 185 24.23 8.53 -6.33
CA ILE A 185 24.71 8.91 -7.66
C ILE A 185 24.06 10.20 -8.13
N LEU A 186 22.73 10.31 -8.08
CA LEU A 186 22.01 11.50 -8.51
C LEU A 186 21.96 12.62 -7.47
N LYS A 187 22.29 12.32 -6.20
CA LYS A 187 22.31 13.28 -5.07
C LYS A 187 20.98 14.03 -4.89
N LEU A 188 19.86 13.32 -5.07
CA LEU A 188 18.52 13.89 -5.00
C LEU A 188 17.98 14.06 -3.56
N ASP A 189 18.81 13.85 -2.53
CA ASP A 189 18.42 13.95 -1.12
C ASP A 189 17.17 13.07 -0.83
N VAL A 190 16.27 13.51 0.04
CA VAL A 190 15.02 12.78 0.39
C VAL A 190 14.07 12.57 -0.80
N ALA A 191 14.15 13.44 -1.83
CA ALA A 191 13.38 13.27 -3.06
C ALA A 191 13.77 11.98 -3.79
N GLY A 192 15.04 11.57 -3.69
CA GLY A 192 15.53 10.32 -4.27
C GLY A 192 14.85 9.10 -3.68
N ALA A 193 14.73 9.02 -2.36
CA ALA A 193 14.04 7.94 -1.66
C ALA A 193 12.54 7.88 -2.04
N ALA A 194 11.84 9.02 -2.08
CA ALA A 194 10.46 9.07 -2.50
C ALA A 194 10.28 8.60 -3.96
N LEU A 195 11.13 9.06 -4.88
CA LEU A 195 11.09 8.65 -6.29
C LEU A 195 11.37 7.15 -6.45
N ALA A 196 12.37 6.62 -5.76
CA ALA A 196 12.69 5.20 -5.79
C ALA A 196 11.48 4.34 -5.36
N THR A 197 10.79 4.75 -4.30
CA THR A 197 9.58 4.07 -3.82
C THR A 197 8.46 4.08 -4.86
N ILE A 198 8.17 5.22 -5.47
CA ILE A 198 7.09 5.34 -6.46
C ILE A 198 7.42 4.59 -7.73
N VAL A 199 8.64 4.73 -8.24
CA VAL A 199 9.07 4.09 -9.50
C VAL A 199 9.07 2.58 -9.34
N SER A 200 9.59 2.05 -8.23
CA SER A 200 9.59 0.60 -7.98
C SER A 200 8.19 0.02 -7.89
N GLN A 201 7.28 0.71 -7.21
CA GLN A 201 5.86 0.30 -7.13
C GLN A 201 5.15 0.43 -8.47
N GLY A 202 5.41 1.50 -9.22
CA GLY A 202 4.84 1.72 -10.55
C GLY A 202 5.26 0.64 -11.54
N ILE A 203 6.56 0.32 -11.61
CA ILE A 203 7.09 -0.76 -12.45
C ILE A 203 6.44 -2.10 -12.06
N SER A 204 6.40 -2.41 -10.76
CA SER A 204 5.79 -3.65 -10.28
C SER A 204 4.30 -3.72 -10.58
N GLY A 205 3.57 -2.61 -10.45
CA GLY A 205 2.15 -2.52 -10.82
C GLY A 205 1.92 -2.77 -12.31
N ILE A 206 2.74 -2.15 -13.19
CA ILE A 206 2.68 -2.35 -14.64
C ILE A 206 3.00 -3.80 -15.01
N LEU A 207 4.06 -4.36 -14.45
CA LEU A 207 4.43 -5.77 -14.71
C LEU A 207 3.34 -6.73 -14.23
N CYS A 208 2.73 -6.46 -13.07
CA CYS A 208 1.60 -7.22 -12.55
C CYS A 208 0.40 -7.15 -13.51
N LEU A 209 0.06 -5.97 -14.02
CA LEU A 209 -1.01 -5.77 -14.99
C LEU A 209 -0.74 -6.51 -16.32
N ILE A 210 0.49 -6.46 -16.83
CA ILE A 210 0.90 -7.19 -18.03
C ILE A 210 0.75 -8.69 -17.82
N LEU A 211 1.16 -9.20 -16.67
CA LEU A 211 1.05 -10.62 -16.33
C LEU A 211 -0.42 -11.05 -16.22
N ILE A 212 -1.28 -10.24 -15.59
CA ILE A 212 -2.73 -10.47 -15.54
C ILE A 212 -3.28 -10.61 -16.95
N LYS A 213 -2.97 -9.66 -17.85
CA LYS A 213 -3.42 -9.70 -19.25
C LYS A 213 -2.92 -10.91 -20.03
N LYS A 214 -1.69 -11.38 -19.76
CA LYS A 214 -1.09 -12.49 -20.53
C LYS A 214 -1.47 -13.87 -20.01
N ARG A 215 -1.61 -14.05 -18.69
CA ARG A 215 -1.76 -15.38 -18.07
C ARG A 215 -3.15 -15.68 -17.51
N PHE A 216 -3.94 -14.66 -17.20
CA PHE A 216 -5.23 -14.84 -16.52
C PHE A 216 -6.40 -14.52 -17.45
N THR A 217 -6.65 -15.40 -18.43
CA THR A 217 -7.75 -15.22 -19.40
C THR A 217 -9.12 -15.06 -18.73
N VAL A 218 -9.31 -15.69 -17.56
CA VAL A 218 -10.53 -15.58 -16.74
C VAL A 218 -10.83 -14.12 -16.33
N LEU A 219 -9.78 -13.29 -16.16
CA LEU A 219 -9.88 -11.89 -15.75
C LEU A 219 -10.07 -10.93 -16.94
N HIS A 220 -10.11 -11.44 -18.18
CA HIS A 220 -10.29 -10.58 -19.35
C HIS A 220 -11.69 -9.98 -19.35
N LEU A 221 -11.74 -8.66 -19.56
CA LEU A 221 -12.97 -7.89 -19.60
C LEU A 221 -13.61 -8.01 -21.02
N GLU A 222 -14.86 -8.37 -21.05
CA GLU A 222 -15.70 -8.37 -22.26
C GLU A 222 -16.37 -7.00 -22.44
N LYS A 223 -16.87 -6.72 -23.66
CA LYS A 223 -17.53 -5.44 -23.95
C LYS A 223 -18.76 -5.19 -23.08
N GLU A 224 -19.49 -6.25 -22.74
CA GLU A 224 -20.70 -6.19 -21.90
C GLU A 224 -20.40 -5.78 -20.45
N ASN A 225 -19.21 -6.07 -19.94
CA ASN A 225 -18.80 -5.70 -18.58
C ASN A 225 -18.44 -4.21 -18.43
N LYS A 226 -18.33 -3.47 -19.54
CA LYS A 226 -17.92 -2.05 -19.53
C LYS A 226 -19.09 -1.08 -19.32
N VAL A 227 -20.27 -1.57 -18.99
CA VAL A 227 -21.43 -0.74 -18.66
C VAL A 227 -21.45 -0.45 -17.16
N ILE A 228 -21.57 0.83 -16.79
CA ILE A 228 -21.60 1.23 -15.38
C ILE A 228 -22.92 0.79 -14.75
N LYS A 229 -22.82 -0.06 -13.71
CA LYS A 229 -23.95 -0.59 -12.95
C LYS A 229 -23.91 -0.02 -11.52
N SER A 230 -24.87 0.83 -11.19
CA SER A 230 -24.94 1.51 -9.86
C SER A 230 -24.96 0.51 -8.69
N SER A 231 -25.62 -0.63 -8.83
CA SER A 231 -25.66 -1.68 -7.80
C SER A 231 -24.27 -2.25 -7.49
N ILE A 232 -23.41 -2.41 -8.50
CA ILE A 232 -22.04 -2.89 -8.35
C ILE A 232 -21.17 -1.83 -7.69
N VAL A 233 -21.29 -0.57 -8.11
CA VAL A 233 -20.62 0.57 -7.50
C VAL A 233 -20.96 0.64 -6.00
N LYS A 234 -22.25 0.57 -5.65
CA LYS A 234 -22.70 0.59 -4.25
C LYS A 234 -22.13 -0.56 -3.44
N SER A 235 -22.09 -1.77 -4.01
CA SER A 235 -21.50 -2.95 -3.35
C SER A 235 -20.00 -2.78 -3.12
N LEU A 236 -19.24 -2.29 -4.11
CA LEU A 236 -17.80 -2.04 -3.98
C LEU A 236 -17.50 -0.97 -2.94
N LEU A 237 -18.21 0.17 -2.99
CA LEU A 237 -18.03 1.24 -2.01
C LEU A 237 -18.44 0.80 -0.61
N GLY A 238 -19.50 -0.01 -0.48
CA GLY A 238 -19.96 -0.56 0.80
C GLY A 238 -18.95 -1.51 1.47
N MET A 239 -18.03 -2.11 0.70
CA MET A 239 -16.94 -2.95 1.23
C MET A 239 -15.61 -2.20 1.28
N GLY A 240 -15.31 -1.41 0.25
CA GLY A 240 -14.05 -0.69 0.12
C GLY A 240 -13.88 0.43 1.12
N LEU A 241 -14.90 1.30 1.27
CA LEU A 241 -14.81 2.44 2.19
C LEU A 241 -14.63 2.02 3.66
N PRO A 242 -15.41 1.07 4.23
CA PRO A 242 -15.19 0.62 5.59
C PRO A 242 -13.80 0.02 5.80
N MET A 243 -13.29 -0.78 4.85
CA MET A 243 -11.94 -1.33 4.92
C MET A 243 -10.87 -0.23 4.87
N GLY A 244 -11.01 0.77 3.98
CA GLY A 244 -10.13 1.92 3.93
C GLY A 244 -10.13 2.72 5.24
N LEU A 245 -11.32 3.01 5.78
CA LEU A 245 -11.47 3.71 7.05
C LEU A 245 -10.92 2.91 8.23
N GLN A 246 -11.02 1.59 8.23
CA GLN A 246 -10.44 0.72 9.27
C GLN A 246 -8.92 0.92 9.37
N TYR A 247 -8.21 0.94 8.24
CA TYR A 247 -6.77 1.23 8.22
C TYR A 247 -6.47 2.66 8.69
N SER A 248 -7.26 3.63 8.24
CA SER A 248 -7.10 5.03 8.63
C SER A 248 -7.35 5.28 10.12
N ILE A 249 -8.39 4.69 10.69
CA ILE A 249 -8.68 4.79 12.13
C ILE A 249 -7.57 4.17 12.96
N THR A 250 -7.03 3.03 12.52
CA THR A 250 -5.86 2.41 13.18
C THR A 250 -4.66 3.33 13.16
N ALA A 251 -4.42 4.04 12.04
CA ALA A 251 -3.36 5.03 11.93
C ALA A 251 -3.57 6.21 12.89
N ILE A 252 -4.77 6.78 12.93
CA ILE A 252 -5.13 7.87 13.84
C ILE A 252 -4.96 7.43 15.30
N GLY A 253 -5.47 6.24 15.66
CA GLY A 253 -5.28 5.68 17.00
C GLY A 253 -3.82 5.55 17.40
N SER A 254 -2.98 5.10 16.49
CA SER A 254 -1.52 5.01 16.71
C SER A 254 -0.89 6.38 16.91
N MET A 255 -1.32 7.42 16.17
CA MET A 255 -0.84 8.81 16.34
C MET A 255 -1.24 9.38 17.71
N VAL A 256 -2.48 9.17 18.14
CA VAL A 256 -2.96 9.63 19.46
C VAL A 256 -2.17 8.95 20.58
N MET A 257 -1.98 7.64 20.49
CA MET A 257 -1.14 6.89 21.44
C MET A 257 0.30 7.39 21.48
N GLN A 258 0.89 7.69 20.33
CA GLN A 258 2.22 8.27 20.22
C GLN A 258 2.28 9.65 20.90
N GLY A 259 1.30 10.52 20.62
CA GLY A 259 1.22 11.85 21.25
C GLY A 259 1.12 11.76 22.77
N ALA A 260 0.23 10.89 23.29
CA ALA A 260 0.10 10.65 24.72
C ALA A 260 1.41 10.12 25.35
N ASN A 261 2.10 9.22 24.64
CA ASN A 261 3.37 8.68 25.12
C ASN A 261 4.50 9.71 25.12
N ASN A 262 4.50 10.61 24.13
CA ASN A 262 5.49 11.68 24.04
C ASN A 262 5.42 12.66 25.25
N SER A 263 4.23 12.85 25.82
CA SER A 263 4.05 13.69 27.01
C SER A 263 4.63 13.08 28.29
N LEU A 264 4.94 11.78 28.32
CA LEU A 264 5.50 11.07 29.48
C LEU A 264 7.04 11.15 29.56
N GLY A 265 7.69 11.68 28.54
CA GLY A 265 9.15 11.88 28.50
C GLY A 265 9.94 10.82 27.76
N ALA A 266 11.25 11.09 27.55
CA ALA A 266 12.11 10.36 26.64
C ALA A 266 12.27 8.86 26.96
N THR A 267 12.28 8.50 28.25
CA THR A 267 12.41 7.09 28.69
C THR A 267 11.19 6.26 28.26
N TYR A 268 9.99 6.81 28.43
CA TYR A 268 8.75 6.14 28.00
C TYR A 268 8.63 6.10 26.48
N MET A 269 9.06 7.14 25.78
CA MET A 269 9.09 7.17 24.30
C MET A 269 9.95 6.04 23.73
N SER A 270 11.16 5.82 24.29
CA SER A 270 12.06 4.76 23.82
C SER A 270 11.51 3.37 24.12
N ALA A 271 10.94 3.15 25.31
CA ALA A 271 10.29 1.90 25.67
C ALA A 271 9.08 1.59 24.79
N PHE A 272 8.23 2.59 24.53
CA PHE A 272 7.07 2.45 23.64
C PHE A 272 7.49 2.14 22.19
N ALA A 273 8.52 2.81 21.69
CA ALA A 273 9.04 2.56 20.33
C ALA A 273 9.57 1.12 20.20
N ALA A 274 10.27 0.60 21.20
CA ALA A 274 10.72 -0.79 21.23
C ALA A 274 9.54 -1.77 21.28
N ALA A 275 8.56 -1.53 22.17
CA ALA A 275 7.35 -2.34 22.27
C ALA A 275 6.51 -2.33 20.99
N ALA A 276 6.40 -1.17 20.32
CA ALA A 276 5.69 -1.04 19.06
C ALA A 276 6.33 -1.90 17.93
N LYS A 277 7.66 -1.98 17.87
CA LYS A 277 8.38 -2.85 16.92
C LYS A 277 8.11 -4.34 17.21
N ILE A 278 8.15 -4.75 18.47
CA ILE A 278 7.82 -6.12 18.87
C ILE A 278 6.36 -6.44 18.54
N LYS A 279 5.43 -5.55 18.85
CA LYS A 279 4.01 -5.66 18.48
C LYS A 279 3.85 -5.85 16.99
N GLN A 280 4.55 -5.07 16.16
CA GLN A 280 4.45 -5.14 14.71
C GLN A 280 4.95 -6.48 14.14
N LEU A 281 6.03 -7.04 14.72
CA LEU A 281 6.48 -8.39 14.38
C LEU A 281 5.48 -9.46 14.83
N ALA A 282 4.89 -9.31 16.02
CA ALA A 282 3.91 -10.26 16.54
C ALA A 282 2.58 -10.27 15.76
N ILE A 283 2.17 -9.11 15.22
CA ILE A 283 0.94 -8.98 14.40
C ILE A 283 1.17 -9.38 12.93
N CYS A 284 2.42 -9.47 12.48
CA CYS A 284 2.76 -9.79 11.09
C CYS A 284 2.10 -11.08 10.55
N PRO A 285 1.84 -12.15 11.35
CA PRO A 285 1.14 -13.35 10.90
C PRO A 285 -0.38 -13.18 10.71
N PHE A 286 -0.98 -12.14 11.24
CA PHE A 286 -2.42 -11.86 11.21
C PHE A 286 -2.76 -10.75 10.21
#